data_384dff5cc74969a9b0cd29acb6a30107
#
_entry.id   384dff5cc74969a9b0cd29acb6a30107
#
_cell.length_a   1.000
_cell.length_b   1.000
_cell.length_c   1.000
_cell.angle_alpha   90.00
_cell.angle_beta   90.00
_cell.angle_gamma   90.00
#
_symmetry.space_group_name_H-M   'P 1'
#
loop_
_entity.id
_entity.type
_entity.pdbx_description
1 polymer ?
#
loop_
_entity_poly.entity_id
_entity_poly.type
_entity_poly.pdbx_seq_one_letter_code
_entity_poly.pdbx_strand_id
1 'polypeptide(L)'
;KKDLPELPAFGIRFIIPTEADGFVYEGLSGETYPDRKAGGVHGIYEVEGLPVTPYLVPQECGMHVDTEWVKVKRSKVLDNRKRHMEQSELTFRAGNEISHSKFAFSCLPYTSEELENATHQEELPPARRTVLCIYGAVRGVGGIDSWGSDVEEEYRIPGNRDIEVEFTM
;
A
#
# COMPACT_ATOMS: atom_id res chain seq x y z
N LYS A 1 20.62 4.62 23.87
CA LYS A 1 19.90 4.09 22.70
C LYS A 1 20.80 4.32 21.50
N LYS A 2 21.06 3.29 20.66
CA LYS A 2 21.73 3.47 19.37
C LYS A 2 20.84 4.37 18.52
N ASP A 3 21.42 5.33 17.83
CA ASP A 3 20.74 6.06 16.78
C ASP A 3 20.42 5.04 15.66
N LEU A 4 19.17 4.63 15.60
CA LEU A 4 18.68 3.79 14.51
C LEU A 4 18.36 4.67 13.30
N PRO A 5 18.58 4.19 12.08
CA PRO A 5 18.22 4.93 10.89
C PRO A 5 16.72 5.17 10.83
N GLU A 6 16.31 6.18 10.10
CA GLU A 6 14.92 6.41 9.76
C GLU A 6 14.35 5.23 8.99
N LEU A 7 13.05 4.98 9.17
CA LEU A 7 12.35 3.90 8.49
C LEU A 7 11.64 4.43 7.23
N PRO A 8 11.65 3.69 6.12
CA PRO A 8 10.82 4.02 4.95
C PRO A 8 9.34 3.78 5.23
N ALA A 9 9.02 2.71 5.93
CA ALA A 9 7.67 2.34 6.32
C ALA A 9 7.70 1.33 7.48
N PHE A 10 6.56 1.19 8.16
CA PHE A 10 6.35 0.16 9.19
C PHE A 10 4.96 -0.47 9.00
N GLY A 11 4.91 -1.78 8.81
CA GLY A 11 3.64 -2.47 8.56
C GLY A 11 3.79 -3.96 8.33
N ILE A 12 2.73 -4.59 7.83
CA ILE A 12 2.65 -6.02 7.54
C ILE A 12 2.32 -6.22 6.06
N ARG A 13 3.03 -7.15 5.42
CA ARG A 13 2.84 -7.55 4.03
C ARG A 13 2.12 -8.89 3.95
N PHE A 14 1.06 -8.94 3.16
CA PHE A 14 0.33 -10.16 2.82
C PHE A 14 0.59 -10.49 1.36
N ILE A 15 1.03 -11.73 1.09
CA ILE A 15 1.21 -12.23 -0.27
C ILE A 15 0.06 -13.19 -0.57
N ILE A 16 -0.80 -12.80 -1.49
CA ILE A 16 -1.92 -13.61 -1.97
C ILE A 16 -1.50 -14.24 -3.31
N PRO A 17 -1.53 -15.57 -3.46
CA PRO A 17 -0.90 -16.26 -4.60
C PRO A 17 -1.62 -16.10 -5.94
N THR A 18 -2.69 -15.31 -6.01
CA THR A 18 -3.42 -14.95 -7.23
C THR A 18 -3.61 -13.44 -7.32
N GLU A 19 -3.78 -12.93 -8.53
CA GLU A 19 -4.17 -11.54 -8.72
C GLU A 19 -5.58 -11.31 -8.20
N ALA A 20 -5.78 -10.21 -7.49
CA ALA A 20 -7.09 -9.70 -7.12
C ALA A 20 -7.80 -9.10 -8.35
N ASP A 21 -9.12 -9.12 -8.33
CA ASP A 21 -9.95 -8.45 -9.35
C ASP A 21 -9.96 -6.93 -9.15
N GLY A 22 -9.56 -6.48 -7.98
CA GLY A 22 -9.49 -5.10 -7.56
C GLY A 22 -9.74 -4.95 -6.07
N PHE A 23 -9.95 -3.73 -5.63
CA PHE A 23 -10.24 -3.43 -4.23
C PHE A 23 -11.20 -2.26 -4.07
N VAL A 24 -11.86 -2.20 -2.93
CA VAL A 24 -12.69 -1.07 -2.49
C VAL A 24 -12.12 -0.58 -1.17
N TYR A 25 -12.05 0.73 -0.98
CA TYR A 25 -11.54 1.28 0.27
C TYR A 25 -12.29 2.56 0.68
N GLU A 26 -12.28 2.86 1.94
CA GLU A 26 -12.72 4.14 2.50
C GLU A 26 -11.50 4.91 2.99
N GLY A 27 -11.28 6.07 2.38
CA GLY A 27 -10.10 6.90 2.63
C GLY A 27 -10.04 8.07 1.66
N LEU A 28 -8.84 8.58 1.43
CA LEU A 28 -8.62 9.68 0.47
C LEU A 28 -8.61 9.17 -0.98
N SER A 29 -9.13 9.97 -1.90
CA SER A 29 -9.17 9.65 -3.32
C SER A 29 -7.78 9.52 -3.95
N GLY A 30 -7.60 8.47 -4.77
CA GLY A 30 -6.39 8.25 -5.56
C GLY A 30 -5.18 7.80 -4.73
N GLU A 31 -4.03 7.80 -5.37
CA GLU A 31 -2.75 7.53 -4.73
C GLU A 31 -2.34 8.74 -3.87
N THR A 32 -2.02 8.49 -2.61
CA THR A 32 -1.70 9.52 -1.61
C THR A 32 -0.55 9.09 -0.72
N TYR A 33 0.30 10.06 -0.34
CA TYR A 33 1.39 9.89 0.63
C TYR A 33 1.25 10.92 1.75
N PRO A 34 1.92 10.77 2.89
CA PRO A 34 1.80 11.71 4.00
C PRO A 34 1.98 13.19 3.61
N ASP A 35 2.94 13.45 2.72
CA ASP A 35 3.28 14.78 2.17
C ASP A 35 2.63 15.08 0.81
N ARG A 36 1.79 14.18 0.28
CA ARG A 36 1.12 14.28 -1.04
C ARG A 36 -0.34 13.85 -0.95
N LYS A 37 -1.14 14.51 -0.09
CA LYS A 37 -2.54 14.20 0.13
C LYS A 37 -3.49 15.42 0.13
N ALA A 38 -2.95 16.61 -0.08
CA ALA A 38 -3.73 17.86 0.06
C ALA A 38 -4.93 17.96 -0.91
N GLY A 39 -4.89 17.28 -2.07
CA GLY A 39 -6.00 17.20 -3.01
C GLY A 39 -6.93 16.01 -2.80
N GLY A 40 -6.66 15.15 -1.82
CA GLY A 40 -7.46 13.96 -1.55
C GLY A 40 -8.83 14.31 -0.96
N VAL A 41 -9.88 13.69 -1.48
CA VAL A 41 -11.25 13.82 -0.98
C VAL A 41 -11.62 12.53 -0.29
N HIS A 42 -12.11 12.61 0.96
CA HIS A 42 -12.53 11.42 1.70
C HIS A 42 -13.82 10.83 1.11
N GLY A 43 -13.84 9.50 0.95
CA GLY A 43 -14.97 8.79 0.38
C GLY A 43 -14.71 7.29 0.25
N ILE A 44 -15.64 6.59 -0.38
CA ILE A 44 -15.50 5.17 -0.73
C ILE A 44 -15.16 5.08 -2.21
N TYR A 45 -14.07 4.41 -2.52
CA TYR A 45 -13.54 4.28 -3.87
C TYR A 45 -13.37 2.82 -4.25
N GLU A 46 -13.73 2.52 -5.49
CA GLU A 46 -13.52 1.22 -6.12
C GLU A 46 -12.43 1.33 -7.17
N VAL A 47 -11.46 0.43 -7.10
CA VAL A 47 -10.32 0.33 -8.01
C VAL A 47 -10.36 -1.04 -8.68
N GLU A 48 -10.37 -1.05 -10.00
CA GLU A 48 -10.35 -2.27 -10.80
C GLU A 48 -8.90 -2.75 -11.00
N GLY A 49 -8.68 -4.04 -10.81
CA GLY A 49 -7.37 -4.67 -10.93
C GLY A 49 -6.37 -4.21 -9.86
N LEU A 50 -5.10 -4.28 -10.21
CA LEU A 50 -3.96 -3.88 -9.38
C LEU A 50 -3.11 -2.85 -10.16
N PRO A 51 -3.55 -1.58 -10.23
CA PRO A 51 -2.86 -0.57 -11.02
C PRO A 51 -1.49 -0.26 -10.44
N VAL A 52 -0.50 -0.24 -11.32
CA VAL A 52 0.87 0.21 -11.03
C VAL A 52 1.06 1.55 -11.72
N THR A 53 1.48 2.56 -10.98
CA THR A 53 1.74 3.89 -11.52
C THR A 53 2.86 3.79 -12.56
N PRO A 54 2.62 4.25 -13.82
CA PRO A 54 3.53 3.99 -14.94
C PRO A 54 4.73 4.95 -14.95
N TYR A 55 5.55 4.88 -13.91
CA TYR A 55 6.82 5.58 -13.89
C TYR A 55 7.77 5.04 -14.97
N LEU A 56 8.59 5.91 -15.55
CA LEU A 56 9.58 5.50 -16.56
C LEU A 56 10.56 4.47 -15.99
N VAL A 57 11.05 4.71 -14.79
CA VAL A 57 11.78 3.73 -13.97
C VAL A 57 10.84 3.24 -12.90
N PRO A 58 10.61 1.92 -12.76
CA PRO A 58 9.75 1.39 -11.71
C PRO A 58 10.20 1.86 -10.32
N GLN A 59 9.25 2.19 -9.49
CA GLN A 59 9.50 2.60 -8.11
C GLN A 59 8.27 2.32 -7.26
N GLU A 60 8.38 2.41 -5.94
CA GLU A 60 7.26 2.27 -5.02
C GLU A 60 6.13 3.24 -5.39
N CYS A 61 4.90 2.72 -5.41
CA CYS A 61 3.70 3.45 -5.83
C CYS A 61 2.44 2.83 -5.22
N GLY A 62 1.27 3.38 -5.54
CA GLY A 62 -0.03 2.83 -5.17
C GLY A 62 -0.34 2.94 -3.68
N MET A 63 0.24 3.91 -2.98
CA MET A 63 -0.04 4.14 -1.56
C MET A 63 -1.36 4.88 -1.38
N HIS A 64 -2.12 4.49 -0.35
CA HIS A 64 -3.34 5.14 0.10
C HIS A 64 -3.25 5.39 1.60
N VAL A 65 -3.05 6.64 2.00
CA VAL A 65 -2.99 7.02 3.43
C VAL A 65 -4.37 7.40 3.97
N ASP A 66 -4.48 7.51 5.29
CA ASP A 66 -5.70 7.89 5.99
C ASP A 66 -6.91 6.97 5.68
N THR A 67 -6.65 5.68 5.52
CA THR A 67 -7.64 4.64 5.17
C THR A 67 -8.29 4.07 6.42
N GLU A 68 -9.61 3.93 6.41
CA GLU A 68 -10.41 3.31 7.48
C GLU A 68 -10.57 1.81 7.28
N TRP A 69 -10.78 1.39 6.05
CA TRP A 69 -10.81 -0.02 5.67
C TRP A 69 -10.48 -0.21 4.20
N VAL A 70 -9.99 -1.41 3.86
CA VAL A 70 -9.82 -1.88 2.49
C VAL A 70 -10.37 -3.29 2.35
N LYS A 71 -11.07 -3.53 1.25
CA LYS A 71 -11.66 -4.81 0.87
C LYS A 71 -11.06 -5.24 -0.48
N VAL A 72 -10.31 -6.33 -0.48
CA VAL A 72 -9.72 -6.91 -1.68
C VAL A 72 -10.68 -7.94 -2.28
N LYS A 73 -11.08 -7.75 -3.53
CA LYS A 73 -11.99 -8.63 -4.28
C LYS A 73 -11.19 -9.71 -5.02
N ARG A 74 -11.63 -10.94 -4.90
CA ARG A 74 -10.92 -12.10 -5.47
C ARG A 74 -11.89 -13.08 -6.10
N SER A 75 -11.62 -13.49 -7.33
CA SER A 75 -12.32 -14.59 -8.02
C SER A 75 -11.39 -15.73 -8.41
N LYS A 76 -10.07 -15.52 -8.35
CA LYS A 76 -9.05 -16.50 -8.72
C LYS A 76 -8.54 -17.25 -7.50
N VAL A 77 -8.50 -18.58 -7.56
CA VAL A 77 -7.89 -19.44 -6.53
C VAL A 77 -6.96 -20.46 -7.19
N LEU A 78 -5.91 -20.87 -6.48
CA LEU A 78 -5.01 -21.95 -6.92
C LEU A 78 -5.60 -23.33 -6.55
N ASP A 79 -6.75 -23.67 -7.12
CA ASP A 79 -7.38 -24.99 -6.93
C ASP A 79 -7.79 -25.56 -8.28
N ASN A 80 -7.02 -26.51 -8.78
CA ASN A 80 -7.27 -27.18 -10.06
C ASN A 80 -8.57 -28.01 -10.09
N ARG A 81 -9.21 -28.23 -8.94
CA ARG A 81 -10.47 -28.99 -8.83
C ARG A 81 -11.70 -28.11 -8.96
N LYS A 82 -11.57 -26.80 -8.75
CA LYS A 82 -12.68 -25.86 -8.85
C LYS A 82 -12.73 -25.28 -10.26
N ARG A 83 -13.76 -25.67 -11.02
CA ARG A 83 -14.02 -25.13 -12.36
C ARG A 83 -14.74 -23.78 -12.35
N HIS A 84 -15.42 -23.46 -11.26
CA HIS A 84 -16.10 -22.19 -11.03
C HIS A 84 -15.61 -21.63 -9.71
N MET A 85 -15.21 -20.38 -9.73
CA MET A 85 -14.66 -19.67 -8.58
C MET A 85 -15.74 -18.74 -8.04
N GLU A 86 -16.10 -18.95 -6.79
CA GLU A 86 -16.92 -17.99 -6.07
C GLU A 86 -16.08 -16.75 -5.78
N GLN A 87 -16.66 -15.58 -5.94
CA GLN A 87 -16.04 -14.34 -5.49
C GLN A 87 -15.83 -14.43 -3.98
N SER A 88 -14.64 -14.06 -3.56
CA SER A 88 -14.29 -13.94 -2.14
C SER A 88 -13.70 -12.57 -1.87
N GLU A 89 -13.88 -12.10 -0.67
CA GLU A 89 -13.41 -10.80 -0.23
C GLU A 89 -12.54 -10.96 1.02
N LEU A 90 -11.46 -10.19 1.09
CA LEU A 90 -10.66 -10.02 2.29
C LEU A 90 -10.78 -8.58 2.73
N THR A 91 -11.30 -8.36 3.92
CA THR A 91 -11.50 -7.00 4.44
C THR A 91 -10.55 -6.74 5.61
N PHE A 92 -9.86 -5.63 5.56
CA PHE A 92 -9.00 -5.12 6.63
C PHE A 92 -9.58 -3.79 7.12
N ARG A 93 -9.78 -3.66 8.42
CA ARG A 93 -10.30 -2.44 9.06
C ARG A 93 -9.29 -1.92 10.06
N ALA A 94 -9.09 -0.61 10.06
CA ALA A 94 -8.23 0.06 11.01
C ALA A 94 -8.81 0.01 12.43
N GLY A 95 -7.95 -0.24 13.41
CA GLY A 95 -8.30 -0.26 14.82
C GLY A 95 -9.28 -1.35 15.23
N ASN A 96 -9.95 -1.08 16.33
CA ASN A 96 -11.04 -1.88 16.88
C ASN A 96 -12.32 -1.02 16.97
N GLU A 97 -13.41 -1.56 17.50
CA GLU A 97 -14.71 -0.87 17.62
C GLU A 97 -14.65 0.44 18.45
N ILE A 98 -13.59 0.67 19.20
CA ILE A 98 -13.43 1.82 20.11
C ILE A 98 -12.43 2.84 19.53
N SER A 99 -11.46 2.37 18.74
CA SER A 99 -10.37 3.17 18.17
C SER A 99 -10.71 3.57 16.73
N HIS A 100 -10.84 4.87 16.49
CA HIS A 100 -10.95 5.42 15.13
C HIS A 100 -9.58 5.62 14.49
N SER A 101 -8.68 4.67 14.66
CA SER A 101 -7.38 4.71 14.02
C SER A 101 -7.52 4.56 12.50
N LYS A 102 -6.51 5.02 11.78
CA LYS A 102 -6.39 4.87 10.33
C LYS A 102 -5.06 4.18 10.03
N PHE A 103 -5.01 3.49 8.92
CA PHE A 103 -3.76 2.94 8.40
C PHE A 103 -3.46 3.51 6.99
N ALA A 104 -2.28 3.22 6.48
CA ALA A 104 -2.01 3.32 5.05
C ALA A 104 -1.97 1.92 4.45
N PHE A 105 -2.27 1.79 3.16
CA PHE A 105 -2.12 0.52 2.47
C PHE A 105 -1.61 0.71 1.04
N SER A 106 -1.04 -0.35 0.48
CA SER A 106 -0.83 -0.50 -0.96
C SER A 106 -1.30 -1.89 -1.40
N CYS A 107 -1.86 -1.99 -2.61
CA CYS A 107 -2.37 -3.25 -3.17
C CYS A 107 -1.90 -3.37 -4.61
N LEU A 108 -0.78 -4.07 -4.82
CA LEU A 108 -0.04 -4.13 -6.08
C LEU A 108 0.25 -5.58 -6.48
N PRO A 109 0.66 -5.86 -7.73
CA PRO A 109 1.15 -7.17 -8.12
C PRO A 109 2.62 -7.43 -7.71
N TYR A 110 3.32 -6.38 -7.28
CA TYR A 110 4.76 -6.39 -7.00
C TYR A 110 5.06 -5.99 -5.55
N THR A 111 6.18 -6.46 -5.05
CA THR A 111 6.76 -5.95 -3.80
C THR A 111 7.53 -4.65 -4.07
N SER A 112 7.79 -3.87 -3.01
CA SER A 112 8.63 -2.67 -3.12
C SER A 112 10.01 -3.02 -3.67
N GLU A 113 10.59 -4.15 -3.25
CA GLU A 113 11.91 -4.59 -3.68
C GLU A 113 11.96 -4.98 -5.17
N GLU A 114 10.87 -5.55 -5.72
CA GLU A 114 10.79 -5.83 -7.15
C GLU A 114 10.70 -4.55 -7.97
N LEU A 115 9.95 -3.56 -7.49
CA LEU A 115 9.87 -2.26 -8.14
C LEU A 115 11.21 -1.51 -8.08
N GLU A 116 11.85 -1.45 -6.92
CA GLU A 116 13.13 -0.76 -6.72
C GLU A 116 14.32 -1.39 -7.46
N ASN A 117 14.29 -2.71 -7.66
CA ASN A 117 15.37 -3.41 -8.37
C ASN A 117 15.24 -3.35 -9.90
N ALA A 118 14.07 -3.02 -10.44
CA ALA A 118 13.86 -2.88 -11.87
C ALA A 118 14.31 -1.49 -12.33
N THR A 119 15.14 -1.45 -13.37
CA THR A 119 15.57 -0.20 -14.02
C THR A 119 14.72 0.15 -15.23
N HIS A 120 13.95 -0.83 -15.74
CA HIS A 120 13.01 -0.68 -16.86
C HIS A 120 11.73 -1.47 -16.57
N GLN A 121 10.62 -1.05 -17.17
CA GLN A 121 9.30 -1.70 -16.97
C GLN A 121 9.29 -3.17 -17.40
N GLU A 122 10.00 -3.51 -18.45
CA GLU A 122 10.11 -4.87 -18.98
C GLU A 122 10.91 -5.85 -18.11
N GLU A 123 11.62 -5.35 -17.10
CA GLU A 123 12.34 -6.17 -16.13
C GLU A 123 11.42 -6.67 -15.01
N LEU A 124 10.24 -6.07 -14.88
CA LEU A 124 9.26 -6.54 -13.89
C LEU A 124 8.75 -7.94 -14.28
N PRO A 125 8.60 -8.86 -13.31
CA PRO A 125 8.06 -10.18 -13.60
C PRO A 125 6.58 -10.06 -14.04
N PRO A 126 6.06 -11.06 -14.78
CA PRO A 126 4.62 -11.10 -15.08
C PRO A 126 3.79 -11.01 -13.79
N ALA A 127 2.80 -10.13 -13.77
CA ALA A 127 1.84 -10.02 -12.68
C ALA A 127 1.09 -11.36 -12.51
N ARG A 128 1.04 -11.90 -11.29
CA ARG A 128 0.40 -13.20 -11.00
C ARG A 128 -0.02 -13.38 -9.55
N ARG A 129 0.12 -12.36 -8.75
CA ARG A 129 -0.20 -12.37 -7.31
C ARG A 129 -0.68 -11.00 -6.86
N THR A 130 -1.18 -10.93 -5.64
CA THR A 130 -1.50 -9.67 -4.97
C THR A 130 -0.55 -9.50 -3.80
N VAL A 131 0.09 -8.35 -3.73
CA VAL A 131 0.89 -7.89 -2.60
C VAL A 131 0.09 -6.80 -1.91
N LEU A 132 -0.53 -7.12 -0.79
CA LEU A 132 -1.23 -6.17 0.05
C LEU A 132 -0.35 -5.82 1.24
N CYS A 133 -0.07 -4.56 1.43
CA CYS A 133 0.64 -4.06 2.61
C CYS A 133 -0.30 -3.18 3.43
N ILE A 134 -0.34 -3.39 4.74
CA ILE A 134 -1.03 -2.55 5.72
C ILE A 134 0.04 -1.88 6.58
N TYR A 135 0.05 -0.55 6.60
CA TYR A 135 1.09 0.24 7.25
C TYR A 135 0.54 1.07 8.40
N GLY A 136 1.23 1.03 9.53
CA GLY A 136 1.02 1.94 10.65
C GLY A 136 1.76 3.27 10.49
N ALA A 137 2.82 3.29 9.67
CA ALA A 137 3.55 4.49 9.33
C ALA A 137 4.19 4.35 7.95
N VAL A 138 4.17 5.44 7.19
CA VAL A 138 4.78 5.59 5.87
C VAL A 138 5.51 6.90 5.83
N ARG A 139 6.74 6.91 5.30
CA ARG A 139 7.54 8.11 5.08
C ARG A 139 6.97 8.89 3.90
N GLY A 140 7.08 10.22 3.92
CA GLY A 140 6.79 11.05 2.77
C GLY A 140 7.75 10.76 1.59
N VAL A 141 7.34 11.16 0.40
CA VAL A 141 8.12 10.92 -0.83
C VAL A 141 9.03 12.08 -1.22
N GLY A 142 8.89 13.26 -0.62
CA GLY A 142 9.72 14.42 -0.88
C GLY A 142 9.49 15.04 -2.26
N GLY A 143 10.59 15.35 -2.98
CA GLY A 143 10.48 16.00 -4.28
C GLY A 143 10.04 17.46 -4.19
N ILE A 144 10.40 18.14 -3.10
CA ILE A 144 10.06 19.56 -2.86
C ILE A 144 10.86 20.51 -3.75
N ASP A 145 12.01 20.06 -4.23
CA ASP A 145 12.85 20.80 -5.16
C ASP A 145 13.62 19.87 -6.11
N SER A 146 14.38 20.47 -7.04
CA SER A 146 15.21 19.75 -8.01
C SER A 146 16.65 19.51 -7.53
N TRP A 147 16.97 19.87 -6.29
CA TRP A 147 18.33 19.84 -5.75
C TRP A 147 18.58 18.65 -4.83
N GLY A 148 17.58 17.78 -4.67
CA GLY A 148 17.70 16.58 -3.85
C GLY A 148 17.47 16.85 -2.36
N SER A 149 16.72 17.90 -2.02
CA SER A 149 16.28 18.11 -0.64
C SER A 149 15.49 16.91 -0.15
N ASP A 150 15.80 16.51 1.07
CA ASP A 150 15.14 15.38 1.71
C ASP A 150 13.69 15.73 2.09
N VAL A 151 12.92 14.70 2.39
CA VAL A 151 11.55 14.81 2.94
C VAL A 151 11.55 15.71 4.18
N GLU A 152 10.56 16.56 4.32
CA GLU A 152 10.39 17.40 5.51
C GLU A 152 10.32 16.55 6.78
N GLU A 153 10.87 17.06 7.88
CA GLU A 153 11.07 16.30 9.13
C GLU A 153 9.77 15.71 9.69
N GLU A 154 8.65 16.41 9.53
CA GLU A 154 7.34 15.95 9.99
C GLU A 154 6.82 14.70 9.29
N TYR A 155 7.32 14.41 8.07
CA TYR A 155 6.96 13.22 7.28
C TYR A 155 8.02 12.11 7.33
N ARG A 156 9.01 12.22 8.21
CA ARG A 156 10.02 11.19 8.44
C ARG A 156 9.60 10.26 9.57
N ILE A 157 10.08 9.03 9.53
CA ILE A 157 9.81 8.04 10.57
C ILE A 157 11.08 7.77 11.36
N PRO A 158 11.25 8.38 12.55
CA PRO A 158 12.43 8.11 13.39
C PRO A 158 12.47 6.65 13.85
N GLY A 159 13.62 5.98 13.65
CA GLY A 159 13.79 4.58 14.06
C GLY A 159 13.91 4.35 15.57
N ASN A 160 13.87 5.40 16.38
CA ASN A 160 14.07 5.35 17.83
C ASN A 160 12.78 5.49 18.66
N ARG A 161 11.61 5.46 18.02
CA ARG A 161 10.29 5.52 18.66
C ARG A 161 9.52 4.22 18.45
N ASP A 162 8.60 3.93 19.34
CA ASP A 162 7.65 2.82 19.19
C ASP A 162 6.57 3.21 18.17
N ILE A 163 6.22 2.26 17.32
CA ILE A 163 5.17 2.41 16.31
C ILE A 163 4.23 1.22 16.46
N GLU A 164 2.95 1.50 16.59
CA GLU A 164 1.91 0.49 16.67
C GLU A 164 0.94 0.64 15.50
N VAL A 165 0.46 -0.47 14.99
CA VAL A 165 -0.66 -0.52 14.06
C VAL A 165 -1.63 -1.60 14.51
N GLU A 166 -2.88 -1.24 14.65
CA GLU A 166 -3.96 -2.16 14.99
C GLU A 166 -4.94 -2.22 13.82
N PHE A 167 -5.26 -3.43 13.40
CA PHE A 167 -6.28 -3.68 12.40
C PHE A 167 -6.91 -5.06 12.60
N THR A 168 -8.12 -5.23 12.11
CA THR A 168 -8.84 -6.51 12.07
C THR A 168 -8.98 -7.00 10.63
N MET A 169 -8.97 -8.32 10.45
CA MET A 169 -9.15 -9.00 9.16
C MET A 169 -10.40 -9.89 9.20
#